data_30115aa52eef2ef2fd1bc97e395e0ccc
#
_entry.id   30115aa52eef2ef2fd1bc97e395e0ccc
#
_cell.length_a   1.000
_cell.length_b   1.000
_cell.length_c   1.000
_cell.angle_alpha   90.00
_cell.angle_beta   90.00
_cell.angle_gamma   90.00
#
_symmetry.space_group_name_H-M   'P 1'
#
loop_
_entity.id
_entity.type
_entity.pdbx_description
1 polymer ?
#
loop_
_entity_poly.entity_id
_entity_poly.type
_entity_poly.pdbx_seq_one_letter_code
_entity_poly.pdbx_strand_id
1 'polypeptide(L)'
;ERYWIAEHHNTKSVASSATQLLIQRTLDNTKNIRVGSGGVMLPNHSPYIVAEQYGTLETLYPGRVDLGLGRAPGTDYNTARAIRRNTNREMDFKKEVVELSEYFKDKRPVHAYPAAGLDVPLYILGSSTDSAYVAAELGLPYVFASHFAPAMMENAVAIYRHNFKPSEALSEPYVIIGANAVVADSDEEAKRLSTTQIQSFLNIITSNPQGMVPPVQSEEAVWKNYIATTKVPHFGPIAFEHDEIVDHEKSVVKQMTKISFIGSKETVKKQIA
;
A
#
# COMPACT_ATOMS: atom_id res chain seq x y z
N GLU A 1 6.59 -17.93 1.14
CA GLU A 1 7.02 -16.51 1.14
C GLU A 1 6.41 -15.77 -0.03
N ARG A 2 6.17 -14.47 0.13
CA ARG A 2 5.55 -13.57 -0.87
C ARG A 2 6.37 -12.31 -1.06
N TYR A 3 6.37 -11.81 -2.29
CA TYR A 3 6.89 -10.50 -2.64
C TYR A 3 5.86 -9.72 -3.45
N TRP A 4 5.38 -8.61 -2.93
CA TRP A 4 4.38 -7.78 -3.58
C TRP A 4 4.93 -6.42 -3.97
N ILE A 5 4.49 -5.94 -5.13
CA ILE A 5 4.93 -4.68 -5.72
C ILE A 5 3.73 -3.72 -5.71
N ALA A 6 3.92 -2.53 -5.14
CA ALA A 6 2.89 -1.49 -5.11
C ALA A 6 2.79 -0.78 -6.46
N GLU A 7 1.62 -0.23 -6.77
CA GLU A 7 1.37 0.63 -7.93
C GLU A 7 1.33 2.10 -7.48
N HIS A 8 2.27 2.91 -8.00
CA HIS A 8 2.27 4.35 -7.81
C HIS A 8 2.66 5.07 -9.09
N HIS A 9 2.01 6.21 -9.36
CA HIS A 9 2.23 7.01 -10.55
C HIS A 9 2.69 8.41 -10.19
N ASN A 10 3.36 9.09 -11.13
CA ASN A 10 3.87 10.47 -11.01
C ASN A 10 4.75 10.71 -9.77
N THR A 11 5.49 9.69 -9.34
CA THR A 11 6.35 9.76 -8.16
C THR A 11 7.80 9.43 -8.54
N LYS A 12 8.70 10.40 -8.43
CA LYS A 12 10.11 10.25 -8.88
C LYS A 12 10.89 9.16 -8.15
N SER A 13 10.52 8.86 -6.90
CA SER A 13 11.19 7.88 -6.04
C SER A 13 10.64 6.46 -6.15
N VAL A 14 9.59 6.24 -6.95
CA VAL A 14 8.94 4.93 -7.10
C VAL A 14 8.91 4.55 -8.58
N ALA A 15 9.53 3.42 -8.92
CA ALA A 15 9.64 2.94 -10.30
C ALA A 15 8.51 1.96 -10.69
N SER A 16 7.56 1.69 -9.81
CA SER A 16 6.56 0.62 -9.97
C SER A 16 5.21 1.09 -10.55
N SER A 17 5.23 1.96 -11.55
CA SER A 17 4.01 2.38 -12.25
C SER A 17 3.42 1.29 -13.16
N ALA A 18 4.26 0.52 -13.84
CA ALA A 18 3.87 -0.64 -14.66
C ALA A 18 4.07 -1.94 -13.84
N THR A 19 3.27 -2.12 -12.81
CA THR A 19 3.44 -3.15 -11.78
C THR A 19 3.47 -4.56 -12.36
N GLN A 20 2.62 -4.87 -13.33
CA GLN A 20 2.52 -6.19 -13.97
C GLN A 20 3.82 -6.60 -14.67
N LEU A 21 4.52 -5.65 -15.30
CA LEU A 21 5.81 -5.92 -15.95
C LEU A 21 6.92 -6.23 -14.93
N LEU A 22 6.90 -5.55 -13.79
CA LEU A 22 7.83 -5.80 -12.69
C LEU A 22 7.54 -7.12 -11.98
N ILE A 23 6.27 -7.50 -11.85
CA ILE A 23 5.84 -8.80 -11.32
C ILE A 23 6.38 -9.90 -12.24
N GLN A 24 6.18 -9.79 -13.56
CA GLN A 24 6.72 -10.75 -14.52
C GLN A 24 8.25 -10.85 -14.40
N ARG A 25 8.95 -9.71 -14.40
CA ARG A 25 10.41 -9.70 -14.27
C ARG A 25 10.90 -10.38 -12.99
N THR A 26 10.15 -10.23 -11.89
CA THR A 26 10.48 -10.89 -10.62
C THR A 26 10.21 -12.39 -10.69
N LEU A 27 9.11 -12.81 -11.29
CA LEU A 27 8.77 -14.21 -11.51
C LEU A 27 9.80 -14.93 -12.37
N ASP A 28 10.29 -14.29 -13.44
CA ASP A 28 11.37 -14.79 -14.31
C ASP A 28 12.66 -15.07 -13.55
N ASN A 29 12.97 -14.25 -12.55
CA ASN A 29 14.24 -14.32 -11.80
C ASN A 29 14.12 -15.03 -10.44
N THR A 30 12.98 -15.63 -10.14
CA THR A 30 12.71 -16.39 -8.91
C THR A 30 12.05 -17.72 -9.23
N LYS A 31 12.17 -18.71 -8.33
CA LYS A 31 11.62 -20.07 -8.58
C LYS A 31 10.47 -20.45 -7.65
N ASN A 32 10.50 -20.01 -6.39
CA ASN A 32 9.63 -20.54 -5.34
C ASN A 32 8.72 -19.51 -4.67
N ILE A 33 9.09 -18.22 -4.66
CA ILE A 33 8.27 -17.19 -4.02
C ILE A 33 7.04 -16.89 -4.86
N ARG A 34 5.95 -16.57 -4.19
CA ARG A 34 4.78 -15.98 -4.83
C ARG A 34 5.05 -14.51 -5.05
N VAL A 35 4.63 -13.98 -6.20
CA VAL A 35 4.83 -12.58 -6.55
C VAL A 35 3.48 -11.98 -6.95
N GLY A 36 3.22 -10.76 -6.54
CA GLY A 36 1.95 -10.13 -6.85
C GLY A 36 1.94 -8.62 -6.67
N SER A 37 0.76 -8.04 -6.77
CA SER A 37 0.54 -6.63 -6.50
C SER A 37 0.20 -6.36 -5.05
N GLY A 38 0.75 -5.29 -4.52
CA GLY A 38 0.41 -4.83 -3.18
C GLY A 38 0.00 -3.36 -3.15
N GLY A 39 -0.98 -2.94 -3.99
CA GLY A 39 -1.92 -3.62 -4.91
C GLY A 39 -2.03 -2.95 -6.26
N VAL A 40 -2.77 -3.59 -7.15
CA VAL A 40 -3.33 -2.91 -8.32
C VAL A 40 -4.33 -1.86 -7.83
N MET A 41 -4.15 -0.63 -8.24
CA MET A 41 -5.11 0.44 -7.96
C MET A 41 -6.29 0.29 -8.93
N LEU A 42 -7.20 -0.66 -8.61
CA LEU A 42 -8.27 -1.11 -9.51
C LEU A 42 -9.06 0.05 -10.12
N PRO A 43 -9.31 1.16 -9.40
CA PRO A 43 -9.89 2.34 -10.00
C PRO A 43 -9.16 2.91 -11.22
N ASN A 44 -7.91 2.66 -11.44
CA ASN A 44 -7.16 3.12 -12.61
C ASN A 44 -7.30 2.20 -13.83
N HIS A 45 -7.88 1.02 -13.68
CA HIS A 45 -7.87 -0.04 -14.67
C HIS A 45 -9.29 -0.52 -15.04
N SER A 46 -9.40 -1.22 -16.16
CA SER A 46 -10.56 -2.03 -16.46
C SER A 46 -10.41 -3.39 -15.77
N PRO A 47 -11.41 -3.89 -15.00
CA PRO A 47 -11.38 -5.24 -14.45
C PRO A 47 -11.09 -6.32 -15.50
N TYR A 48 -11.59 -6.16 -16.71
CA TYR A 48 -11.33 -7.06 -17.85
C TYR A 48 -9.83 -7.12 -18.17
N ILE A 49 -9.17 -5.97 -18.34
CA ILE A 49 -7.74 -5.91 -18.66
C ILE A 49 -6.88 -6.46 -17.51
N VAL A 50 -7.27 -6.20 -16.27
CA VAL A 50 -6.57 -6.77 -15.10
C VAL A 50 -6.70 -8.30 -15.10
N ALA A 51 -7.89 -8.83 -15.43
CA ALA A 51 -8.09 -10.27 -15.56
C ALA A 51 -7.17 -10.87 -16.64
N GLU A 52 -7.13 -10.30 -17.85
CA GLU A 52 -6.25 -10.79 -18.93
C GLU A 52 -4.77 -10.78 -18.50
N GLN A 53 -4.30 -9.69 -17.87
CA GLN A 53 -2.91 -9.54 -17.45
C GLN A 53 -2.52 -10.55 -16.36
N TYR A 54 -3.35 -10.71 -15.31
CA TYR A 54 -3.05 -11.63 -14.22
C TYR A 54 -3.33 -13.09 -14.61
N GLY A 55 -4.29 -13.35 -15.50
CA GLY A 55 -4.48 -14.64 -16.13
C GLY A 55 -3.29 -15.06 -16.98
N THR A 56 -2.68 -14.13 -17.72
CA THR A 56 -1.44 -14.39 -18.47
C THR A 56 -0.29 -14.71 -17.51
N LEU A 57 -0.12 -13.94 -16.42
CA LEU A 57 0.91 -14.21 -15.42
C LEU A 57 0.70 -15.57 -14.78
N GLU A 58 -0.51 -15.95 -14.37
CA GLU A 58 -0.81 -17.25 -13.75
C GLU A 58 -0.59 -18.40 -14.72
N THR A 59 -0.90 -18.21 -16.02
CA THR A 59 -0.63 -19.21 -17.06
C THR A 59 0.86 -19.45 -17.25
N LEU A 60 1.68 -18.38 -17.20
CA LEU A 60 3.14 -18.49 -17.35
C LEU A 60 3.82 -19.00 -16.07
N TYR A 61 3.27 -18.69 -14.89
CA TYR A 61 3.86 -19.02 -13.58
C TYR A 61 2.81 -19.63 -12.62
N PRO A 62 2.30 -20.83 -12.93
CA PRO A 62 1.17 -21.44 -12.22
C PRO A 62 1.40 -21.51 -10.69
N GLY A 63 0.39 -21.10 -9.92
CA GLY A 63 0.39 -21.14 -8.47
C GLY A 63 1.32 -20.13 -7.78
N ARG A 64 1.89 -19.18 -8.55
CA ARG A 64 2.86 -18.21 -8.01
C ARG A 64 2.40 -16.76 -8.04
N VAL A 65 1.20 -16.48 -8.53
CA VAL A 65 0.70 -15.12 -8.69
C VAL A 65 -0.30 -14.78 -7.59
N ASP A 66 -0.17 -13.60 -6.99
CA ASP A 66 -1.14 -13.01 -6.07
C ASP A 66 -1.69 -11.69 -6.67
N LEU A 67 -2.99 -11.43 -6.50
CA LEU A 67 -3.61 -10.19 -6.96
C LEU A 67 -4.17 -9.39 -5.79
N GLY A 68 -3.38 -8.48 -5.26
CA GLY A 68 -3.82 -7.50 -4.29
C GLY A 68 -4.48 -6.30 -4.98
N LEU A 69 -5.60 -5.84 -4.44
CA LEU A 69 -6.46 -4.80 -5.01
C LEU A 69 -6.61 -3.63 -4.05
N GLY A 70 -6.33 -2.41 -4.51
CA GLY A 70 -6.49 -1.17 -3.78
C GLY A 70 -7.60 -0.28 -4.36
N ARG A 71 -8.27 0.48 -3.48
CA ARG A 71 -9.34 1.42 -3.85
C ARG A 71 -8.79 2.80 -4.23
N ALA A 72 -7.69 3.22 -3.65
CA ALA A 72 -7.11 4.53 -3.90
C ALA A 72 -6.48 4.60 -5.31
N PRO A 73 -6.41 5.78 -5.95
CA PRO A 73 -5.77 5.91 -7.27
C PRO A 73 -4.24 5.79 -7.23
N GLY A 74 -3.61 5.78 -6.06
CA GLY A 74 -2.14 5.69 -5.90
C GLY A 74 -1.37 6.87 -6.50
N THR A 75 -2.04 8.02 -6.69
CA THR A 75 -1.48 9.21 -7.34
C THR A 75 -2.32 10.47 -7.07
N ASP A 76 -1.86 11.62 -7.57
CA ASP A 76 -2.60 12.88 -7.55
C ASP A 76 -3.78 12.90 -8.54
N TYR A 77 -4.69 13.86 -8.34
CA TYR A 77 -5.92 14.00 -9.14
C TYR A 77 -5.65 14.18 -10.65
N ASN A 78 -4.66 14.98 -11.04
CA ASN A 78 -4.37 15.24 -12.44
C ASN A 78 -3.83 13.99 -13.15
N THR A 79 -2.98 13.24 -12.46
CA THR A 79 -2.45 11.98 -12.93
C THR A 79 -3.54 10.91 -13.03
N ALA A 80 -4.42 10.82 -12.02
CA ALA A 80 -5.57 9.92 -12.07
C ALA A 80 -6.47 10.20 -13.28
N ARG A 81 -6.70 11.49 -13.61
CA ARG A 81 -7.42 11.89 -14.84
C ARG A 81 -6.69 11.53 -16.13
N ALA A 82 -5.35 11.61 -16.14
CA ALA A 82 -4.55 11.23 -17.30
C ALA A 82 -4.61 9.72 -17.58
N ILE A 83 -4.61 8.91 -16.51
CA ILE A 83 -4.75 7.45 -16.60
C ILE A 83 -6.16 7.07 -17.04
N ARG A 84 -7.17 7.66 -16.39
CA ARG A 84 -8.59 7.44 -16.68
C ARG A 84 -9.14 8.54 -17.58
N ARG A 85 -9.28 8.26 -18.84
CA ARG A 85 -9.85 9.21 -19.80
C ARG A 85 -11.34 9.53 -19.56
N ASN A 86 -12.08 8.66 -18.88
CA ASN A 86 -13.50 8.85 -18.56
C ASN A 86 -13.71 8.94 -17.04
N THR A 87 -13.87 10.15 -16.53
CA THR A 87 -14.06 10.46 -15.09
C THR A 87 -15.53 10.50 -14.65
N ASN A 88 -16.48 10.32 -15.57
CA ASN A 88 -17.92 10.44 -15.27
C ASN A 88 -18.55 9.12 -14.78
N ARG A 89 -17.81 8.03 -14.67
CA ARG A 89 -18.31 6.77 -14.13
C ARG A 89 -18.27 6.83 -12.61
N GLU A 90 -19.41 6.63 -11.98
CA GLU A 90 -19.50 6.36 -10.55
C GLU A 90 -18.70 5.09 -10.25
N MET A 91 -17.73 5.22 -9.33
CA MET A 91 -16.79 4.15 -9.01
C MET A 91 -17.28 3.39 -7.80
N ASP A 92 -17.67 2.15 -8.02
CA ASP A 92 -18.00 1.21 -6.96
C ASP A 92 -16.93 0.11 -6.92
N PHE A 93 -15.95 0.30 -6.04
CA PHE A 93 -14.82 -0.63 -5.88
C PHE A 93 -15.28 -2.07 -5.63
N LYS A 94 -16.32 -2.27 -4.82
CA LYS A 94 -16.86 -3.61 -4.54
C LYS A 94 -17.40 -4.26 -5.82
N LYS A 95 -18.16 -3.52 -6.64
CA LYS A 95 -18.66 -4.03 -7.92
C LYS A 95 -17.53 -4.36 -8.89
N GLU A 96 -16.48 -3.52 -8.94
CA GLU A 96 -15.31 -3.77 -9.79
C GLU A 96 -14.55 -5.04 -9.35
N VAL A 97 -14.41 -5.31 -8.04
CA VAL A 97 -13.82 -6.56 -7.51
C VAL A 97 -14.69 -7.77 -7.87
N VAL A 98 -16.00 -7.67 -7.74
CA VAL A 98 -16.93 -8.75 -8.14
C VAL A 98 -16.81 -9.00 -9.65
N GLU A 99 -16.85 -7.96 -10.47
CA GLU A 99 -16.67 -8.06 -11.92
C GLU A 99 -15.37 -8.76 -12.28
N LEU A 100 -14.25 -8.39 -11.65
CA LEU A 100 -12.94 -9.03 -11.84
C LEU A 100 -12.99 -10.53 -11.49
N SER A 101 -13.58 -10.87 -10.34
CA SER A 101 -13.76 -12.27 -9.90
C SER A 101 -14.60 -13.09 -10.89
N GLU A 102 -15.63 -12.47 -11.46
CA GLU A 102 -16.49 -13.13 -12.46
C GLU A 102 -15.74 -13.42 -13.77
N TYR A 103 -14.76 -12.60 -14.18
CA TYR A 103 -13.90 -12.91 -15.32
C TYR A 103 -13.02 -14.13 -15.05
N PHE A 104 -12.42 -14.26 -13.88
CA PHE A 104 -11.68 -15.45 -13.51
C PHE A 104 -12.56 -16.71 -13.45
N LYS A 105 -13.79 -16.57 -12.96
CA LYS A 105 -14.77 -17.68 -12.86
C LYS A 105 -15.48 -18.00 -14.17
N ASP A 106 -15.17 -17.29 -15.26
CA ASP A 106 -15.81 -17.41 -16.59
C ASP A 106 -17.34 -17.23 -16.54
N LYS A 107 -17.82 -16.30 -15.70
CA LYS A 107 -19.26 -16.05 -15.49
C LYS A 107 -19.78 -14.80 -16.26
N ARG A 108 -18.94 -14.17 -17.10
CA ARG A 108 -19.32 -12.98 -17.88
C ARG A 108 -19.63 -13.34 -19.33
N PRO A 109 -20.50 -12.56 -20.00
CA PRO A 109 -20.81 -12.78 -21.43
C PRO A 109 -19.59 -12.59 -22.35
N VAL A 110 -18.62 -11.76 -21.92
CA VAL A 110 -17.32 -11.56 -22.59
C VAL A 110 -16.25 -12.28 -21.76
N HIS A 111 -15.52 -13.17 -22.40
CA HIS A 111 -14.51 -14.00 -21.73
C HIS A 111 -13.16 -13.29 -21.72
N ALA A 112 -12.49 -13.26 -20.56
CA ALA A 112 -11.13 -12.74 -20.42
C ALA A 112 -10.11 -13.87 -20.57
N TYR A 113 -9.59 -14.07 -21.77
CA TYR A 113 -8.56 -15.10 -21.98
C TYR A 113 -7.15 -14.55 -21.79
N PRO A 114 -6.22 -15.34 -21.14
CA PRO A 114 -6.37 -16.70 -20.66
C PRO A 114 -6.91 -16.85 -19.24
N ALA A 115 -7.45 -15.80 -18.63
CA ALA A 115 -7.89 -15.79 -17.22
C ALA A 115 -9.10 -16.70 -16.93
N ALA A 116 -9.97 -16.90 -17.92
CA ALA A 116 -11.20 -17.65 -17.75
C ALA A 116 -10.94 -19.08 -17.24
N GLY A 117 -11.48 -19.39 -16.05
CA GLY A 117 -11.30 -20.69 -15.37
C GLY A 117 -10.01 -20.82 -14.54
N LEU A 118 -9.19 -19.77 -14.42
CA LEU A 118 -8.01 -19.75 -13.56
C LEU A 118 -8.33 -19.30 -12.14
N ASP A 119 -7.64 -19.87 -11.16
CA ASP A 119 -7.74 -19.49 -9.75
C ASP A 119 -6.56 -18.58 -9.36
N VAL A 120 -6.78 -17.26 -9.44
CA VAL A 120 -5.82 -16.25 -8.99
C VAL A 120 -6.29 -15.69 -7.65
N PRO A 121 -5.54 -15.90 -6.56
CA PRO A 121 -5.93 -15.41 -5.23
C PRO A 121 -6.06 -13.90 -5.19
N LEU A 122 -7.24 -13.41 -4.77
CA LEU A 122 -7.55 -11.98 -4.61
C LEU A 122 -7.35 -11.56 -3.16
N TYR A 123 -6.80 -10.36 -2.95
CA TYR A 123 -6.60 -9.75 -1.63
C TYR A 123 -7.14 -8.31 -1.65
N ILE A 124 -7.85 -7.90 -0.62
CA ILE A 124 -8.36 -6.52 -0.50
C ILE A 124 -7.42 -5.71 0.38
N LEU A 125 -6.82 -4.66 -0.19
CA LEU A 125 -5.90 -3.76 0.51
C LEU A 125 -6.61 -2.48 0.92
N GLY A 126 -6.26 -1.99 2.11
CA GLY A 126 -6.75 -0.70 2.57
C GLY A 126 -6.01 -0.14 3.78
N SER A 127 -6.29 1.13 4.08
CA SER A 127 -5.78 1.86 5.24
C SER A 127 -6.91 2.48 6.09
N SER A 128 -8.15 2.11 5.80
CA SER A 128 -9.36 2.59 6.47
C SER A 128 -10.36 1.45 6.70
N THR A 129 -11.43 1.74 7.44
CA THR A 129 -12.48 0.76 7.76
C THR A 129 -13.33 0.33 6.56
N ASP A 130 -13.45 1.16 5.51
CA ASP A 130 -14.30 0.85 4.36
C ASP A 130 -13.88 -0.42 3.61
N SER A 131 -12.57 -0.60 3.39
CA SER A 131 -12.03 -1.80 2.74
C SER A 131 -12.20 -3.06 3.60
N ALA A 132 -12.29 -2.91 4.94
CA ALA A 132 -12.58 -4.01 5.85
C ALA A 132 -13.99 -4.59 5.61
N TYR A 133 -14.99 -3.72 5.42
CA TYR A 133 -16.35 -4.16 5.07
C TYR A 133 -16.39 -4.88 3.72
N VAL A 134 -15.71 -4.33 2.70
CA VAL A 134 -15.67 -4.95 1.37
C VAL A 134 -15.02 -6.34 1.43
N ALA A 135 -13.87 -6.47 2.10
CA ALA A 135 -13.19 -7.75 2.24
C ALA A 135 -14.04 -8.77 3.00
N ALA A 136 -14.67 -8.34 4.12
CA ALA A 136 -15.53 -9.19 4.93
C ALA A 136 -16.77 -9.70 4.15
N GLU A 137 -17.42 -8.81 3.43
CA GLU A 137 -18.63 -9.13 2.66
C GLU A 137 -18.38 -10.08 1.49
N LEU A 138 -17.20 -9.93 0.84
CA LEU A 138 -16.77 -10.79 -0.27
C LEU A 138 -16.07 -12.07 0.19
N GLY A 139 -15.80 -12.24 1.51
CA GLY A 139 -15.08 -13.39 2.05
C GLY A 139 -13.66 -13.50 1.52
N LEU A 140 -12.97 -12.36 1.33
CA LEU A 140 -11.61 -12.29 0.79
C LEU A 140 -10.60 -11.94 1.88
N PRO A 141 -9.32 -12.34 1.75
CA PRO A 141 -8.25 -11.90 2.63
C PRO A 141 -8.14 -10.38 2.71
N TYR A 142 -7.95 -9.86 3.93
CA TYR A 142 -7.81 -8.44 4.18
C TYR A 142 -6.38 -8.06 4.49
N VAL A 143 -5.87 -7.03 3.83
CA VAL A 143 -4.50 -6.52 4.00
C VAL A 143 -4.56 -5.07 4.46
N PHE A 144 -4.10 -4.82 5.68
CA PHE A 144 -4.13 -3.48 6.25
C PHE A 144 -2.76 -2.80 6.15
N ALA A 145 -2.74 -1.60 5.59
CA ALA A 145 -1.53 -0.80 5.36
C ALA A 145 -1.07 -0.03 6.62
N SER A 146 -0.85 -0.75 7.72
CA SER A 146 -0.45 -0.16 9.00
C SER A 146 0.96 0.42 9.02
N HIS A 147 1.76 0.13 8.01
CA HIS A 147 3.08 0.70 7.85
C HIS A 147 3.11 2.23 7.60
N PHE A 148 1.95 2.84 7.27
CA PHE A 148 1.80 4.30 7.20
C PHE A 148 0.50 4.82 7.82
N ALA A 149 -0.52 3.99 8.06
CA ALA A 149 -1.81 4.39 8.64
C ALA A 149 -2.23 3.50 9.82
N PRO A 150 -1.42 3.34 10.88
CA PRO A 150 -1.69 2.37 11.95
C PRO A 150 -2.87 2.71 12.84
N ALA A 151 -3.30 3.98 12.88
CA ALA A 151 -4.33 4.46 13.81
C ALA A 151 -5.67 3.70 13.73
N MET A 152 -6.06 3.30 12.53
CA MET A 152 -7.34 2.62 12.29
C MET A 152 -7.24 1.09 12.27
N MET A 153 -6.04 0.53 12.44
CA MET A 153 -5.75 -0.89 12.22
C MET A 153 -6.62 -1.81 13.09
N GLU A 154 -6.62 -1.59 14.39
CA GLU A 154 -7.34 -2.45 15.34
C GLU A 154 -8.84 -2.46 15.05
N ASN A 155 -9.40 -1.25 14.81
CA ASN A 155 -10.83 -1.10 14.49
C ASN A 155 -11.16 -1.76 13.13
N ALA A 156 -10.35 -1.55 12.10
CA ALA A 156 -10.56 -2.15 10.79
C ALA A 156 -10.48 -3.68 10.82
N VAL A 157 -9.51 -4.24 11.56
CA VAL A 157 -9.38 -5.69 11.74
C VAL A 157 -10.57 -6.26 12.52
N ALA A 158 -11.03 -5.56 13.57
CA ALA A 158 -12.21 -5.97 14.34
C ALA A 158 -13.48 -5.97 13.46
N ILE A 159 -13.70 -4.93 12.66
CA ILE A 159 -14.79 -4.84 11.69
C ILE A 159 -14.73 -6.00 10.70
N TYR A 160 -13.55 -6.26 10.10
CA TYR A 160 -13.38 -7.36 9.16
C TYR A 160 -13.74 -8.70 9.77
N ARG A 161 -13.19 -9.02 10.95
CA ARG A 161 -13.45 -10.29 11.63
C ARG A 161 -14.92 -10.48 12.03
N HIS A 162 -15.54 -9.39 12.53
CA HIS A 162 -16.95 -9.44 12.98
C HIS A 162 -17.94 -9.63 11.82
N ASN A 163 -17.65 -9.01 10.66
CA ASN A 163 -18.57 -9.02 9.53
C ASN A 163 -18.19 -10.06 8.45
N PHE A 164 -17.17 -10.86 8.69
CA PHE A 164 -16.66 -11.82 7.71
C PHE A 164 -17.73 -12.85 7.32
N LYS A 165 -17.88 -13.03 6.01
CA LYS A 165 -18.75 -14.05 5.43
C LYS A 165 -17.88 -15.07 4.69
N PRO A 166 -17.92 -16.35 5.07
CA PRO A 166 -17.20 -17.40 4.36
C PRO A 166 -17.53 -17.42 2.87
N SER A 167 -16.54 -17.71 2.04
CA SER A 167 -16.66 -17.82 0.59
C SER A 167 -15.97 -19.07 0.06
N GLU A 168 -16.03 -19.30 -1.25
CA GLU A 168 -15.24 -20.37 -1.90
C GLU A 168 -13.72 -20.16 -1.75
N ALA A 169 -13.28 -18.89 -1.64
CA ALA A 169 -11.87 -18.55 -1.52
C ALA A 169 -11.34 -18.67 -0.09
N LEU A 170 -12.20 -18.49 0.93
CA LEU A 170 -11.76 -18.38 2.31
C LEU A 170 -12.87 -18.79 3.29
N SER A 171 -12.60 -19.80 4.13
CA SER A 171 -13.54 -20.29 5.14
C SER A 171 -13.51 -19.50 6.45
N GLU A 172 -12.37 -18.88 6.79
CA GLU A 172 -12.14 -18.13 8.02
C GLU A 172 -11.44 -16.80 7.73
N PRO A 173 -11.60 -15.77 8.59
CA PRO A 173 -10.95 -14.47 8.39
C PRO A 173 -9.43 -14.58 8.32
N TYR A 174 -8.82 -14.05 7.28
CA TYR A 174 -7.38 -13.99 7.10
C TYR A 174 -6.90 -12.55 6.95
N VAL A 175 -6.02 -12.11 7.86
CA VAL A 175 -5.51 -10.73 7.91
C VAL A 175 -4.01 -10.70 7.69
N ILE A 176 -3.56 -9.80 6.82
CA ILE A 176 -2.16 -9.41 6.68
C ILE A 176 -2.01 -7.96 7.18
N ILE A 177 -0.97 -7.71 7.97
CA ILE A 177 -0.66 -6.38 8.50
C ILE A 177 0.66 -5.92 7.93
N GLY A 178 0.67 -4.72 7.32
CA GLY A 178 1.90 -4.09 6.84
C GLY A 178 2.69 -3.47 7.99
N ALA A 179 3.99 -3.70 8.02
CA ALA A 179 4.90 -3.06 8.97
C ALA A 179 6.14 -2.55 8.24
N ASN A 180 6.76 -1.49 8.78
CA ASN A 180 8.06 -1.04 8.30
C ASN A 180 9.17 -1.82 9.00
N ALA A 181 10.26 -2.07 8.30
CA ALA A 181 11.46 -2.66 8.89
C ALA A 181 12.72 -1.97 8.37
N VAL A 182 13.58 -1.53 9.28
CA VAL A 182 14.92 -1.00 8.97
C VAL A 182 15.93 -1.80 9.77
N VAL A 183 16.66 -2.67 9.10
CA VAL A 183 17.65 -3.57 9.72
C VAL A 183 19.04 -3.20 9.24
N ALA A 184 19.98 -3.03 10.16
CA ALA A 184 21.38 -2.74 9.88
C ALA A 184 22.30 -3.56 10.78
N ASP A 185 23.61 -3.36 10.63
CA ASP A 185 24.61 -4.08 11.45
C ASP A 185 24.58 -3.64 12.92
N SER A 186 24.12 -2.41 13.21
CA SER A 186 23.91 -1.91 14.57
C SER A 186 22.57 -1.19 14.72
N ASP A 187 22.11 -1.04 15.96
CA ASP A 187 20.89 -0.30 16.29
C ASP A 187 21.05 1.20 15.96
N GLU A 188 22.23 1.77 16.15
CA GLU A 188 22.54 3.17 15.83
C GLU A 188 22.44 3.42 14.32
N GLU A 189 23.01 2.54 13.52
CA GLU A 189 22.94 2.66 12.05
C GLU A 189 21.51 2.46 11.55
N ALA A 190 20.77 1.51 12.09
CA ALA A 190 19.36 1.33 11.74
C ALA A 190 18.51 2.58 12.06
N LYS A 191 18.72 3.20 13.23
CA LYS A 191 18.08 4.47 13.61
C LYS A 191 18.46 5.61 12.66
N ARG A 192 19.74 5.70 12.28
CA ARG A 192 20.20 6.69 11.31
C ARG A 192 19.51 6.49 9.95
N LEU A 193 19.47 5.26 9.44
CA LEU A 193 18.81 4.92 8.17
C LEU A 193 17.30 5.19 8.21
N SER A 194 16.63 4.97 9.33
CA SER A 194 15.19 5.20 9.50
C SER A 194 14.80 6.68 9.37
N THR A 195 15.74 7.61 9.49
CA THR A 195 15.46 9.04 9.27
C THR A 195 14.99 9.34 7.85
N THR A 196 15.36 8.53 6.84
CA THR A 196 14.79 8.62 5.49
C THR A 196 13.29 8.38 5.49
N GLN A 197 12.79 7.41 6.27
CA GLN A 197 11.36 7.15 6.41
C GLN A 197 10.63 8.34 7.07
N ILE A 198 11.20 8.87 8.15
CA ILE A 198 10.66 10.05 8.85
C ILE A 198 10.54 11.24 7.88
N GLN A 199 11.59 11.52 7.12
CA GLN A 199 11.60 12.58 6.11
C GLN A 199 10.56 12.32 5.00
N SER A 200 10.39 11.07 4.58
CA SER A 200 9.40 10.69 3.57
C SER A 200 7.97 10.93 4.05
N PHE A 201 7.65 10.55 5.28
CA PHE A 201 6.34 10.80 5.88
C PHE A 201 6.09 12.28 6.11
N LEU A 202 7.10 13.02 6.57
CA LEU A 202 7.03 14.47 6.70
C LEU A 202 6.71 15.14 5.35
N ASN A 203 7.36 14.72 4.27
CA ASN A 203 7.09 15.21 2.92
C ASN A 203 5.65 14.90 2.46
N ILE A 204 5.12 13.74 2.82
CA ILE A 204 3.72 13.36 2.50
C ILE A 204 2.74 14.28 3.23
N ILE A 205 2.87 14.45 4.55
CA ILE A 205 1.91 15.24 5.33
C ILE A 205 1.99 16.74 5.05
N THR A 206 3.16 17.23 4.62
CA THR A 206 3.37 18.64 4.24
C THR A 206 3.12 18.91 2.76
N SER A 207 2.67 17.89 2.00
CA SER A 207 2.45 17.97 0.54
C SER A 207 3.68 18.48 -0.23
N ASN A 208 4.87 18.14 0.25
CA ASN A 208 6.13 18.50 -0.38
C ASN A 208 6.57 17.37 -1.35
N PRO A 209 6.52 17.57 -2.68
CA PRO A 209 6.78 16.51 -3.66
C PRO A 209 8.26 16.16 -3.84
N GLN A 210 9.05 16.22 -2.80
CA GLN A 210 10.44 15.75 -2.85
C GLN A 210 10.47 14.22 -3.02
N GLY A 211 11.43 13.75 -3.80
CA GLY A 211 11.73 12.33 -3.88
C GLY A 211 12.31 11.78 -2.56
N MET A 212 12.73 10.52 -2.59
CA MET A 212 13.45 9.92 -1.46
C MET A 212 14.74 10.71 -1.17
N VAL A 213 14.92 11.11 0.09
CA VAL A 213 16.08 11.87 0.54
C VAL A 213 17.03 10.97 1.35
N PRO A 214 18.34 11.21 1.30
CA PRO A 214 19.31 10.46 2.09
C PRO A 214 19.04 10.56 3.59
N PRO A 215 19.47 9.56 4.39
CA PRO A 215 19.35 9.63 5.84
C PRO A 215 20.25 10.73 6.43
N VAL A 216 19.77 11.38 7.47
CA VAL A 216 20.54 12.31 8.30
C VAL A 216 21.02 11.63 9.58
N GLN A 217 21.81 12.33 10.41
CA GLN A 217 22.48 11.73 11.55
C GLN A 217 21.53 11.21 12.64
N SER A 218 20.41 11.89 12.85
CA SER A 218 19.41 11.52 13.87
C SER A 218 18.03 12.08 13.55
N GLU A 219 17.02 11.64 14.29
CA GLU A 219 15.68 12.20 14.22
C GLU A 219 15.66 13.69 14.58
N GLU A 220 16.45 14.12 15.59
CA GLU A 220 16.57 15.53 15.96
C GLU A 220 17.09 16.37 14.79
N ALA A 221 18.02 15.82 14.00
CA ALA A 221 18.52 16.50 12.81
C ALA A 221 17.45 16.68 11.74
N VAL A 222 16.51 15.73 11.59
CA VAL A 222 15.35 15.90 10.68
C VAL A 222 14.53 17.11 11.10
N TRP A 223 14.16 17.18 12.37
CA TRP A 223 13.32 18.27 12.89
C TRP A 223 14.02 19.63 12.86
N LYS A 224 15.30 19.65 13.21
CA LYS A 224 16.12 20.86 13.10
C LYS A 224 16.17 21.39 11.67
N ASN A 225 16.37 20.53 10.68
CA ASN A 225 16.39 20.88 9.28
C ASN A 225 15.01 21.38 8.81
N TYR A 226 13.94 20.72 9.25
CA TYR A 226 12.58 21.11 8.91
C TYR A 226 12.25 22.51 9.45
N ILE A 227 12.51 22.78 10.72
CA ILE A 227 12.33 24.10 11.35
C ILE A 227 13.11 25.19 10.58
N ALA A 228 14.35 24.92 10.21
CA ALA A 228 15.20 25.88 9.52
C ALA A 228 14.70 26.24 8.10
N THR A 229 13.91 25.35 7.48
CA THR A 229 13.43 25.54 6.10
C THR A 229 11.95 25.89 6.00
N THR A 230 11.18 25.70 7.08
CA THR A 230 9.73 25.92 7.09
C THR A 230 9.42 27.41 7.34
N LYS A 231 8.62 28.00 6.44
CA LYS A 231 8.10 29.35 6.65
C LYS A 231 6.87 29.26 7.56
N VAL A 232 6.92 29.97 8.69
CA VAL A 232 5.76 30.08 9.59
C VAL A 232 4.67 30.91 8.90
N PRO A 233 3.45 30.39 8.75
CA PRO A 233 2.35 31.17 8.23
C PRO A 233 2.02 32.34 9.18
N HIS A 234 2.01 33.57 8.66
CA HIS A 234 1.50 34.73 9.39
C HIS A 234 0.01 34.91 9.06
N PHE A 235 -0.86 34.65 10.02
CA PHE A 235 -2.29 34.95 9.94
C PHE A 235 -2.60 36.20 10.75
N GLY A 236 -2.43 37.38 10.13
CA GLY A 236 -2.70 38.66 10.79
C GLY A 236 -1.80 38.91 12.03
N PRO A 237 -2.36 39.38 13.17
CA PRO A 237 -1.59 39.66 14.38
C PRO A 237 -1.20 38.43 15.20
N ILE A 238 -1.64 37.22 14.79
CA ILE A 238 -1.33 35.98 15.49
C ILE A 238 -0.14 35.33 14.78
N ALA A 239 1.02 35.36 15.42
CA ALA A 239 2.18 34.58 15.05
C ALA A 239 2.12 33.21 15.77
N PHE A 240 2.07 32.11 15.04
CA PHE A 240 2.31 30.80 15.65
C PHE A 240 3.80 30.64 15.93
N GLU A 241 4.14 30.14 17.10
CA GLU A 241 5.52 29.78 17.40
C GLU A 241 5.95 28.58 16.57
N HIS A 242 7.21 28.54 16.12
CA HIS A 242 7.75 27.45 15.30
C HIS A 242 7.55 26.07 15.94
N ASP A 243 7.64 25.99 17.26
CA ASP A 243 7.55 24.73 18.00
C ASP A 243 6.15 24.12 17.97
N GLU A 244 5.08 24.93 17.99
CA GLU A 244 3.69 24.42 17.95
C GLU A 244 3.34 23.76 16.60
N ILE A 245 3.80 24.34 15.48
CA ILE A 245 3.59 23.76 14.15
C ILE A 245 4.36 22.44 14.03
N VAL A 246 5.60 22.40 14.48
CA VAL A 246 6.46 21.22 14.40
C VAL A 246 5.98 20.10 15.31
N ASP A 247 5.37 20.39 16.45
CA ASP A 247 4.82 19.38 17.35
C ASP A 247 3.64 18.61 16.74
N HIS A 248 2.83 19.29 15.92
CA HIS A 248 1.78 18.61 15.17
C HIS A 248 2.37 17.61 14.17
N GLU A 249 3.29 18.03 13.30
CA GLU A 249 3.93 17.16 12.32
C GLU A 249 4.71 16.02 13.00
N LYS A 250 5.43 16.30 14.09
CA LYS A 250 6.09 15.27 14.90
C LYS A 250 5.11 14.22 15.39
N SER A 251 3.97 14.66 15.91
CA SER A 251 2.92 13.75 16.40
C SER A 251 2.36 12.87 15.30
N VAL A 252 2.06 13.45 14.14
CA VAL A 252 1.53 12.70 12.98
C VAL A 252 2.57 11.70 12.46
N VAL A 253 3.82 12.12 12.25
CA VAL A 253 4.89 11.23 11.78
C VAL A 253 5.15 10.12 12.79
N LYS A 254 5.18 10.42 14.09
CA LYS A 254 5.32 9.41 15.15
C LYS A 254 4.18 8.40 15.14
N GLN A 255 2.95 8.86 14.86
CA GLN A 255 1.82 7.97 14.68
C GLN A 255 1.99 7.08 13.44
N MET A 256 2.41 7.64 12.30
CA MET A 256 2.64 6.89 11.06
C MET A 256 3.75 5.85 11.19
N THR A 257 4.78 6.11 12.01
CA THR A 257 5.91 5.19 12.25
C THR A 257 5.67 4.19 13.39
N LYS A 258 4.51 4.21 14.04
CA LYS A 258 4.22 3.39 15.24
C LYS A 258 4.45 1.89 15.02
N ILE A 259 4.17 1.39 13.82
CA ILE A 259 4.40 -0.02 13.46
C ILE A 259 5.64 -0.09 12.57
N SER A 260 6.79 0.10 13.20
CA SER A 260 8.11 0.01 12.57
C SER A 260 9.06 -0.78 13.46
N PHE A 261 9.77 -1.72 12.85
CA PHE A 261 10.80 -2.54 13.47
C PHE A 261 12.16 -1.98 13.05
N ILE A 262 12.90 -1.38 13.99
CA ILE A 262 14.14 -0.66 13.69
C ILE A 262 15.24 -1.15 14.63
N GLY A 263 16.34 -1.61 14.07
CA GLY A 263 17.49 -2.07 14.86
C GLY A 263 18.38 -3.07 14.14
N SER A 264 19.30 -3.64 14.90
CA SER A 264 20.08 -4.79 14.47
C SER A 264 19.17 -6.01 14.27
N LYS A 265 19.68 -7.03 13.61
CA LYS A 265 18.97 -8.30 13.41
C LYS A 265 18.41 -8.88 14.71
N GLU A 266 19.19 -8.82 15.78
CA GLU A 266 18.83 -9.32 17.11
C GLU A 266 17.72 -8.47 17.75
N THR A 267 17.82 -7.17 17.64
CA THR A 267 16.81 -6.22 18.14
C THR A 267 15.48 -6.40 17.39
N VAL A 268 15.51 -6.46 16.06
CA VAL A 268 14.31 -6.62 15.25
C VAL A 268 13.64 -7.97 15.49
N LYS A 269 14.39 -9.06 15.66
CA LYS A 269 13.82 -10.36 16.05
C LYS A 269 13.04 -10.29 17.38
N LYS A 270 13.57 -9.56 18.38
CA LYS A 270 12.88 -9.38 19.66
C LYS A 270 11.64 -8.49 19.57
N GLN A 271 11.64 -7.52 18.65
CA GLN A 271 10.47 -6.64 18.42
C GLN A 271 9.32 -7.37 17.72
N ILE A 272 9.61 -8.41 16.92
CA ILE A 272 8.60 -9.19 16.16
C ILE A 272 8.06 -10.36 17.00
N ALA A 273 8.82 -10.88 17.94
CA ALA A 273 8.42 -12.01 18.80
C ALA A 273 7.39 -11.61 19.85
#